data_ce337b07b2ef59af11ffe53b3f9f9fb8
#
_entry.id   ce337b07b2ef59af11ffe53b3f9f9fb8
#
_cell.length_a   1.000
_cell.length_b   1.000
_cell.length_c   1.000
_cell.angle_alpha   90.00
_cell.angle_beta   90.00
_cell.angle_gamma   90.00
#
_symmetry.space_group_name_H-M   'P 1'
#
loop_
_entity.id
_entity.type
_entity.pdbx_description
1 polymer ?
#
loop_
_entity_poly.entity_id
_entity_poly.type
_entity_poly.pdbx_seq_one_letter_code
_entity_poly.pdbx_strand_id
1 'polypeptide(L)'
;MLARLSVLMFLQYSVPGVVLPLYSMRLDALGFSPWQIALCSATHGVASILAPLMGQLADRWLAAQKCLAVCGVLAALDLAWLLVARDFWSMLLATQLFWLLAVPMMMLGTAITFTHLEHPEAQFGFARLWGTIGWMATPWILFGVEAVTGGKGSAGDTLIMAGMAMSLVLTAYTFTLPDTPPRHTSVSWLAPAEAVKRLAGVSFFTFAACMAGFCLIQPFAIQGTPLLLNDLLEDEWGARGARVWLPPLLTIAQVSEITCLALLPAFLNRLGQRGSMLLGLATWCLILGMLSMGGKVWLVLLSLGLNGPVITGFLVVGQVYLNSRAHGDLKASAQSLMFSIQGTGLVCGHLLFGALRAETPPGGLDGELPGVFAIGAGLAFALLAILWAGFRPDRDALRDD
;
A
#
# COMPACT_ATOMS: atom_id res chain seq x y z
N MET A 1 -21.68 -12.14 12.13
CA MET A 1 -20.89 -12.15 10.88
C MET A 1 -19.78 -11.11 10.90
N LEU A 2 -20.06 -9.84 11.20
CA LEU A 2 -19.09 -8.73 11.19
C LEU A 2 -17.76 -9.04 11.91
N ALA A 3 -17.78 -9.58 13.13
CA ALA A 3 -16.54 -9.93 13.86
C ALA A 3 -15.66 -10.95 13.11
N ARG A 4 -16.26 -11.94 12.46
CA ARG A 4 -15.50 -12.95 11.66
C ARG A 4 -14.84 -12.29 10.45
N LEU A 5 -15.53 -11.37 9.79
CA LEU A 5 -15.00 -10.62 8.64
C LEU A 5 -13.92 -9.60 9.08
N SER A 6 -14.05 -9.03 10.27
CA SER A 6 -13.00 -8.18 10.87
C SER A 6 -11.71 -8.97 11.14
N VAL A 7 -11.82 -10.19 11.67
CA VAL A 7 -10.66 -11.09 11.85
C VAL A 7 -10.05 -11.47 10.50
N LEU A 8 -10.85 -11.73 9.47
CA LEU A 8 -10.35 -11.97 8.12
C LEU A 8 -9.53 -10.77 7.61
N MET A 9 -10.09 -9.55 7.74
CA MET A 9 -9.40 -8.32 7.35
C MET A 9 -8.08 -8.14 8.10
N PHE A 10 -8.06 -8.37 9.42
CA PHE A 10 -6.86 -8.33 10.22
C PHE A 10 -5.78 -9.30 9.69
N LEU A 11 -6.12 -10.56 9.53
CA LEU A 11 -5.16 -11.61 9.14
C LEU A 11 -4.61 -11.37 7.73
N GLN A 12 -5.48 -11.06 6.75
CA GLN A 12 -5.03 -10.89 5.36
C GLN A 12 -4.11 -9.67 5.16
N TYR A 13 -4.28 -8.60 5.96
CA TYR A 13 -3.40 -7.44 5.90
C TYR A 13 -2.15 -7.58 6.78
N SER A 14 -2.16 -8.47 7.77
CA SER A 14 -0.95 -8.79 8.54
C SER A 14 0.12 -9.45 7.68
N VAL A 15 -0.25 -10.26 6.67
CA VAL A 15 0.71 -10.95 5.80
C VAL A 15 1.57 -9.98 4.98
N PRO A 16 1.02 -9.06 4.16
CA PRO A 16 1.84 -8.08 3.44
C PRO A 16 2.45 -7.00 4.36
N GLY A 17 1.87 -6.74 5.52
CA GLY A 17 2.43 -5.85 6.55
C GLY A 17 3.81 -6.27 7.06
N VAL A 18 4.19 -7.53 6.86
CA VAL A 18 5.53 -8.06 7.17
C VAL A 18 6.57 -7.56 6.19
N VAL A 19 6.25 -7.54 4.90
CA VAL A 19 7.26 -7.31 3.85
C VAL A 19 7.50 -5.82 3.64
N LEU A 20 6.44 -5.02 3.49
CA LEU A 20 6.57 -3.65 3.00
C LEU A 20 7.35 -2.69 3.92
N PRO A 21 7.05 -2.57 5.24
CA PRO A 21 7.59 -1.46 6.04
C PRO A 21 9.11 -1.44 6.21
N LEU A 22 9.76 -2.61 6.22
CA LEU A 22 11.19 -2.73 6.47
C LEU A 22 11.93 -3.50 5.36
N TYR A 23 11.28 -3.74 4.22
CA TYR A 23 11.83 -4.58 3.16
C TYR A 23 13.08 -3.97 2.53
N SER A 24 13.06 -2.68 2.21
CA SER A 24 14.22 -1.98 1.66
C SER A 24 15.43 -2.03 2.60
N MET A 25 15.21 -1.88 3.90
CA MET A 25 16.27 -1.99 4.91
C MET A 25 16.85 -3.40 4.98
N ARG A 26 16.02 -4.44 4.85
CA ARG A 26 16.50 -5.82 4.80
C ARG A 26 17.38 -6.06 3.59
N LEU A 27 16.99 -5.57 2.42
CA LEU A 27 17.77 -5.71 1.19
C LEU A 27 19.09 -4.92 1.28
N ASP A 28 19.07 -3.72 1.85
CA ASP A 28 20.25 -2.91 2.10
C ASP A 28 21.22 -3.62 3.04
N ALA A 29 20.72 -4.19 4.14
CA ALA A 29 21.51 -4.99 5.09
C ALA A 29 22.09 -6.28 4.46
N LEU A 30 21.51 -6.80 3.37
CA LEU A 30 22.05 -7.91 2.58
C LEU A 30 23.09 -7.45 1.54
N GLY A 31 23.37 -6.13 1.45
CA GLY A 31 24.37 -5.56 0.54
C GLY A 31 23.86 -5.36 -0.89
N PHE A 32 22.56 -5.30 -1.11
CA PHE A 32 21.99 -5.05 -2.42
C PHE A 32 22.17 -3.58 -2.83
N SER A 33 22.50 -3.37 -4.11
CA SER A 33 22.60 -2.01 -4.65
C SER A 33 21.23 -1.31 -4.67
N PRO A 34 21.20 0.02 -4.67
CA PRO A 34 19.94 0.80 -4.75
C PRO A 34 19.05 0.36 -5.92
N TRP A 35 19.66 0.01 -7.07
CA TRP A 35 18.94 -0.47 -8.24
C TRP A 35 18.31 -1.86 -8.02
N GLN A 36 19.03 -2.78 -7.37
CA GLN A 36 18.50 -4.10 -7.02
C GLN A 36 17.35 -4.00 -6.02
N ILE A 37 17.46 -3.11 -5.04
CA ILE A 37 16.38 -2.81 -4.08
C ILE A 37 15.15 -2.26 -4.81
N ALA A 38 15.36 -1.35 -5.77
CA ALA A 38 14.29 -0.78 -6.57
C ALA A 38 13.54 -1.84 -7.39
N LEU A 39 14.28 -2.74 -8.06
CA LEU A 39 13.68 -3.83 -8.84
C LEU A 39 12.87 -4.79 -7.96
N CYS A 40 13.40 -5.22 -6.82
CA CYS A 40 12.67 -6.06 -5.88
C CYS A 40 11.41 -5.37 -5.34
N SER A 41 11.49 -4.09 -5.03
CA SER A 41 10.33 -3.32 -4.54
C SER A 41 9.27 -3.07 -5.63
N ALA A 42 9.68 -2.91 -6.90
CA ALA A 42 8.78 -2.72 -8.03
C ALA A 42 7.87 -3.93 -8.30
N THR A 43 8.22 -5.12 -7.81
CA THR A 43 7.41 -6.34 -7.96
C THR A 43 5.99 -6.20 -7.41
N HIS A 44 5.79 -5.41 -6.36
CA HIS A 44 4.45 -5.04 -5.85
C HIS A 44 3.62 -4.32 -6.92
N GLY A 45 4.21 -3.37 -7.62
CA GLY A 45 3.53 -2.67 -8.71
C GLY A 45 3.20 -3.60 -9.89
N VAL A 46 4.11 -4.51 -10.26
CA VAL A 46 3.85 -5.52 -11.30
C VAL A 46 2.66 -6.41 -10.90
N ALA A 47 2.63 -6.91 -9.67
CA ALA A 47 1.51 -7.71 -9.18
C ALA A 47 0.18 -6.92 -9.18
N SER A 48 0.22 -5.63 -8.86
CA SER A 48 -0.96 -4.75 -8.89
C SER A 48 -1.48 -4.53 -10.32
N ILE A 49 -0.60 -4.42 -11.33
CA ILE A 49 -0.99 -4.38 -12.74
C ILE A 49 -1.70 -5.67 -13.15
N LEU A 50 -1.22 -6.81 -12.67
CA LEU A 50 -1.76 -8.14 -12.99
C LEU A 50 -2.97 -8.53 -12.12
N ALA A 51 -3.27 -7.78 -11.06
CA ALA A 51 -4.36 -8.06 -10.12
C ALA A 51 -5.73 -8.30 -10.79
N PRO A 52 -6.15 -7.55 -11.82
CA PRO A 52 -7.40 -7.80 -12.52
C PRO A 52 -7.48 -9.20 -13.16
N LEU A 53 -6.37 -9.68 -13.71
CA LEU A 53 -6.28 -11.00 -14.33
C LEU A 53 -6.36 -12.11 -13.28
N MET A 54 -5.67 -11.92 -12.16
CA MET A 54 -5.67 -12.89 -11.06
C MET A 54 -7.05 -12.99 -10.38
N GLY A 55 -7.75 -11.86 -10.22
CA GLY A 55 -9.12 -11.84 -9.72
C GLY A 55 -10.08 -12.64 -10.61
N GLN A 56 -10.02 -12.45 -11.94
CA GLN A 56 -10.85 -13.18 -12.89
C GLN A 56 -10.56 -14.69 -12.90
N LEU A 57 -9.29 -15.08 -12.73
CA LEU A 57 -8.90 -16.48 -12.65
C LEU A 57 -9.47 -17.14 -11.39
N ALA A 58 -9.39 -16.46 -10.25
CA ALA A 58 -9.95 -16.92 -8.99
C ALA A 58 -11.48 -17.09 -9.04
N ASP A 59 -12.18 -16.11 -9.62
CA ASP A 59 -13.65 -16.10 -9.70
C ASP A 59 -14.24 -17.21 -10.59
N ARG A 60 -13.43 -17.83 -11.47
CA ARG A 60 -13.92 -18.85 -12.40
C ARG A 60 -13.83 -20.27 -11.88
N TRP A 61 -12.84 -20.60 -11.05
CA TRP A 61 -12.43 -21.98 -10.82
C TRP A 61 -12.70 -22.48 -9.40
N LEU A 62 -12.59 -21.61 -8.42
CA LEU A 62 -12.66 -21.98 -7.01
C LEU A 62 -13.52 -21.01 -6.22
N ALA A 63 -14.19 -21.51 -5.18
CA ALA A 63 -14.83 -20.65 -4.19
C ALA A 63 -13.77 -19.71 -3.56
N ALA A 64 -14.13 -18.44 -3.33
CA ALA A 64 -13.19 -17.40 -2.93
C ALA A 64 -12.38 -17.77 -1.67
N GLN A 65 -13.03 -18.38 -0.66
CA GLN A 65 -12.35 -18.83 0.56
C GLN A 65 -11.36 -19.98 0.30
N LYS A 66 -11.62 -20.87 -0.67
CA LYS A 66 -10.69 -21.95 -1.04
C LYS A 66 -9.48 -21.39 -1.78
N CYS A 67 -9.71 -20.44 -2.69
CA CYS A 67 -8.64 -19.74 -3.38
C CYS A 67 -7.75 -18.97 -2.39
N LEU A 68 -8.37 -18.30 -1.41
CA LEU A 68 -7.66 -17.61 -0.34
C LEU A 68 -6.81 -18.57 0.50
N ALA A 69 -7.33 -19.79 0.80
CA ALA A 69 -6.57 -20.82 1.51
C ALA A 69 -5.34 -21.28 0.73
N VAL A 70 -5.50 -21.54 -0.58
CA VAL A 70 -4.39 -21.93 -1.46
C VAL A 70 -3.33 -20.84 -1.52
N CYS A 71 -3.74 -19.58 -1.75
CA CYS A 71 -2.83 -18.45 -1.73
C CYS A 71 -2.10 -18.32 -0.40
N GLY A 72 -2.77 -18.55 0.74
CA GLY A 72 -2.18 -18.50 2.06
C GLY A 72 -1.10 -19.57 2.29
N VAL A 73 -1.35 -20.82 1.89
CA VAL A 73 -0.32 -21.87 1.95
C VAL A 73 0.87 -21.55 1.07
N LEU A 74 0.62 -21.15 -0.18
CA LEU A 74 1.68 -20.80 -1.12
C LEU A 74 2.49 -19.60 -0.64
N ALA A 75 1.85 -18.59 -0.05
CA ALA A 75 2.53 -17.43 0.53
C ALA A 75 3.40 -17.82 1.74
N ALA A 76 2.97 -18.77 2.58
CA ALA A 76 3.80 -19.27 3.68
C ALA A 76 5.05 -20.00 3.15
N LEU A 77 4.91 -20.83 2.12
CA LEU A 77 6.04 -21.52 1.46
C LEU A 77 6.99 -20.54 0.78
N ASP A 78 6.44 -19.53 0.12
CA ASP A 78 7.23 -18.49 -0.53
C ASP A 78 7.98 -17.61 0.47
N LEU A 79 7.36 -17.26 1.60
CA LEU A 79 8.04 -16.58 2.70
C LEU A 79 9.17 -17.43 3.30
N ALA A 80 9.02 -18.76 3.34
CA ALA A 80 10.12 -19.65 3.73
C ALA A 80 11.27 -19.60 2.71
N TRP A 81 10.96 -19.51 1.42
CA TRP A 81 11.99 -19.28 0.40
C TRP A 81 12.64 -17.90 0.58
N LEU A 82 11.85 -16.86 0.77
CA LEU A 82 12.34 -15.49 1.00
C LEU A 82 13.26 -15.41 2.23
N LEU A 83 13.00 -16.22 3.26
CA LEU A 83 13.81 -16.29 4.47
C LEU A 83 15.24 -16.79 4.17
N VAL A 84 15.41 -17.74 3.25
CA VAL A 84 16.71 -18.34 2.91
C VAL A 84 17.38 -17.71 1.70
N ALA A 85 16.65 -16.95 0.87
CA ALA A 85 17.17 -16.25 -0.29
C ALA A 85 18.21 -15.20 0.13
N ARG A 86 19.38 -15.20 -0.56
CA ARG A 86 20.47 -14.25 -0.31
C ARG A 86 21.00 -13.62 -1.60
N ASP A 87 20.80 -14.26 -2.73
CA ASP A 87 21.18 -13.73 -4.03
C ASP A 87 20.06 -12.91 -4.67
N PHE A 88 20.43 -12.00 -5.57
CA PHE A 88 19.50 -11.06 -6.19
C PHE A 88 18.35 -11.75 -6.94
N TRP A 89 18.65 -12.76 -7.77
CA TRP A 89 17.62 -13.39 -8.60
C TRP A 89 16.61 -14.19 -7.78
N SER A 90 17.10 -14.93 -6.78
CA SER A 90 16.25 -15.65 -5.84
C SER A 90 15.35 -14.68 -5.06
N MET A 91 15.91 -13.56 -4.59
CA MET A 91 15.17 -12.54 -3.86
C MET A 91 14.11 -11.87 -4.74
N LEU A 92 14.46 -11.51 -5.98
CA LEU A 92 13.54 -10.88 -6.93
C LEU A 92 12.38 -11.81 -7.27
N LEU A 93 12.67 -13.09 -7.57
CA LEU A 93 11.62 -14.06 -7.93
C LEU A 93 10.71 -14.38 -6.75
N ALA A 94 11.27 -14.60 -5.56
CA ALA A 94 10.47 -14.84 -4.36
C ALA A 94 9.60 -13.61 -4.05
N THR A 95 10.13 -12.39 -4.09
CA THR A 95 9.32 -11.20 -3.85
C THR A 95 8.23 -11.00 -4.89
N GLN A 96 8.51 -11.29 -6.16
CA GLN A 96 7.48 -11.22 -7.21
C GLN A 96 6.37 -12.25 -6.96
N LEU A 97 6.72 -13.49 -6.59
CA LEU A 97 5.74 -14.54 -6.29
C LEU A 97 4.93 -14.18 -5.04
N PHE A 98 5.58 -13.65 -3.99
CA PHE A 98 4.88 -13.16 -2.80
C PHE A 98 3.78 -12.16 -3.16
N TRP A 99 4.08 -11.15 -3.96
CA TRP A 99 3.08 -10.13 -4.33
C TRP A 99 2.01 -10.66 -5.27
N LEU A 100 2.33 -11.61 -6.15
CA LEU A 100 1.34 -12.30 -6.98
C LEU A 100 0.36 -13.15 -6.15
N LEU A 101 0.71 -13.51 -4.92
CA LEU A 101 -0.16 -14.20 -3.97
C LEU A 101 -0.87 -13.21 -3.03
N ALA A 102 -0.14 -12.24 -2.48
CA ALA A 102 -0.64 -11.29 -1.49
C ALA A 102 -1.71 -10.34 -2.04
N VAL A 103 -1.54 -9.82 -3.26
CA VAL A 103 -2.51 -8.90 -3.87
C VAL A 103 -3.87 -9.60 -4.11
N PRO A 104 -3.95 -10.80 -4.73
CA PRO A 104 -5.20 -11.55 -4.80
C PRO A 104 -5.79 -11.90 -3.44
N MET A 105 -4.98 -12.24 -2.44
CA MET A 105 -5.48 -12.51 -1.08
C MET A 105 -6.25 -11.30 -0.53
N MET A 106 -5.70 -10.10 -0.68
CA MET A 106 -6.36 -8.85 -0.25
C MET A 106 -7.66 -8.60 -1.02
N MET A 107 -7.69 -8.87 -2.32
CA MET A 107 -8.88 -8.73 -3.16
C MET A 107 -9.96 -9.74 -2.79
N LEU A 108 -9.62 -11.01 -2.66
CA LEU A 108 -10.55 -12.09 -2.30
C LEU A 108 -11.17 -11.88 -0.93
N GLY A 109 -10.37 -11.56 0.08
CA GLY A 109 -10.89 -11.29 1.41
C GLY A 109 -11.80 -10.07 1.46
N THR A 110 -11.50 -9.03 0.66
CA THR A 110 -12.39 -7.88 0.49
C THR A 110 -13.70 -8.30 -0.18
N ALA A 111 -13.66 -9.13 -1.23
CA ALA A 111 -14.85 -9.63 -1.92
C ALA A 111 -15.72 -10.51 -1.00
N ILE A 112 -15.11 -11.43 -0.23
CA ILE A 112 -15.80 -12.22 0.80
C ILE A 112 -16.50 -11.31 1.81
N THR A 113 -15.81 -10.27 2.26
CA THR A 113 -16.34 -9.31 3.23
C THR A 113 -17.56 -8.60 2.67
N PHE A 114 -17.50 -8.03 1.48
CA PHE A 114 -18.63 -7.37 0.84
C PHE A 114 -19.81 -8.31 0.60
N THR A 115 -19.56 -9.57 0.28
CA THR A 115 -20.62 -10.55 -0.01
C THR A 115 -21.41 -10.94 1.24
N HIS A 116 -20.77 -10.94 2.42
CA HIS A 116 -21.37 -11.46 3.65
C HIS A 116 -21.70 -10.37 4.70
N LEU A 117 -21.46 -9.09 4.40
CA LEU A 117 -21.97 -8.00 5.24
C LEU A 117 -23.47 -7.76 4.98
N GLU A 118 -24.26 -7.61 6.03
CA GLU A 118 -25.69 -7.31 5.95
C GLU A 118 -25.93 -5.89 5.41
N HIS A 119 -25.11 -4.94 5.85
CA HIS A 119 -25.14 -3.54 5.44
C HIS A 119 -23.73 -3.07 5.03
N PRO A 120 -23.30 -3.42 3.80
CA PRO A 120 -21.93 -3.16 3.35
C PRO A 120 -21.50 -1.68 3.46
N GLU A 121 -22.40 -0.75 3.12
CA GLU A 121 -22.13 0.69 3.15
C GLU A 121 -21.83 1.21 4.57
N ALA A 122 -22.49 0.66 5.59
CA ALA A 122 -22.32 1.07 6.99
C ALA A 122 -21.22 0.28 7.72
N GLN A 123 -21.04 -1.00 7.37
CA GLN A 123 -20.22 -1.94 8.15
C GLN A 123 -18.82 -2.15 7.56
N PHE A 124 -18.62 -1.93 6.25
CA PHE A 124 -17.36 -2.21 5.60
C PHE A 124 -16.21 -1.36 6.17
N GLY A 125 -16.44 -0.09 6.46
CA GLY A 125 -15.44 0.78 7.07
C GLY A 125 -14.90 0.22 8.38
N PHE A 126 -15.79 -0.29 9.24
CA PHE A 126 -15.40 -0.92 10.50
C PHE A 126 -14.61 -2.24 10.27
N ALA A 127 -15.07 -3.10 9.36
CA ALA A 127 -14.34 -4.32 9.03
C ALA A 127 -12.96 -4.01 8.43
N ARG A 128 -12.87 -3.02 7.53
CA ARG A 128 -11.63 -2.60 6.87
C ARG A 128 -10.60 -1.99 7.83
N LEU A 129 -11.05 -1.30 8.88
CA LEU A 129 -10.19 -0.74 9.93
C LEU A 129 -9.31 -1.84 10.56
N TRP A 130 -9.84 -3.04 10.78
CA TRP A 130 -9.07 -4.18 11.28
C TRP A 130 -7.95 -4.60 10.34
N GLY A 131 -8.07 -4.33 9.05
CA GLY A 131 -6.96 -4.52 8.11
C GLY A 131 -5.77 -3.60 8.41
N THR A 132 -6.02 -2.32 8.69
CA THR A 132 -4.94 -1.39 9.09
C THR A 132 -4.32 -1.80 10.42
N ILE A 133 -5.14 -2.26 11.39
CA ILE A 133 -4.62 -2.81 12.65
C ILE A 133 -3.76 -4.06 12.40
N GLY A 134 -4.18 -4.95 11.49
CA GLY A 134 -3.40 -6.12 11.09
C GLY A 134 -2.05 -5.76 10.49
N TRP A 135 -2.03 -4.76 9.62
CA TRP A 135 -0.80 -4.21 9.05
C TRP A 135 0.15 -3.69 10.12
N MET A 136 -0.38 -2.98 11.14
CA MET A 136 0.40 -2.45 12.26
C MET A 136 0.89 -3.53 13.22
N ALA A 137 0.17 -4.65 13.34
CA ALA A 137 0.49 -5.70 14.33
C ALA A 137 1.91 -6.27 14.11
N THR A 138 2.36 -6.37 12.87
CA THR A 138 3.66 -6.95 12.54
C THR A 138 4.85 -6.14 13.06
N PRO A 139 4.94 -4.81 12.84
CA PRO A 139 5.94 -3.97 13.49
C PRO A 139 5.94 -4.07 15.02
N TRP A 140 4.77 -4.19 15.64
CA TRP A 140 4.67 -4.33 17.10
C TRP A 140 5.10 -5.72 17.61
N ILE A 141 4.88 -6.77 16.83
CA ILE A 141 5.44 -8.10 17.12
C ILE A 141 6.97 -8.03 17.10
N LEU A 142 7.54 -7.38 16.08
CA LEU A 142 8.98 -7.18 15.99
C LEU A 142 9.51 -6.39 17.22
N PHE A 143 8.87 -5.28 17.56
CA PHE A 143 9.22 -4.51 18.75
C PHE A 143 9.28 -5.39 20.01
N GLY A 144 8.25 -6.21 20.23
CA GLY A 144 8.20 -7.12 21.37
C GLY A 144 9.35 -8.15 21.38
N VAL A 145 9.63 -8.75 20.22
CA VAL A 145 10.72 -9.72 20.06
C VAL A 145 12.09 -9.06 20.31
N GLU A 146 12.34 -7.91 19.67
CA GLU A 146 13.60 -7.18 19.82
C GLU A 146 13.82 -6.69 21.27
N ALA A 147 12.76 -6.23 21.94
CA ALA A 147 12.83 -5.80 23.34
C ALA A 147 13.22 -6.96 24.28
N VAL A 148 12.69 -8.17 24.04
CA VAL A 148 12.96 -9.37 24.85
C VAL A 148 14.31 -9.99 24.52
N THR A 149 14.65 -10.12 23.22
CA THR A 149 15.89 -10.80 22.78
C THR A 149 17.12 -9.90 22.86
N GLY A 150 16.93 -8.61 23.10
CA GLY A 150 18.01 -7.62 23.12
C GLY A 150 18.66 -7.40 21.76
N GLY A 151 17.92 -7.64 20.67
CA GLY A 151 18.39 -7.40 19.31
C GLY A 151 19.38 -8.43 18.79
N LYS A 152 19.36 -9.66 19.30
CA LYS A 152 20.30 -10.73 18.89
C LYS A 152 19.93 -11.42 17.57
N GLY A 153 18.74 -11.13 17.01
CA GLY A 153 18.26 -11.71 15.76
C GLY A 153 18.36 -10.74 14.57
N SER A 154 18.11 -11.24 13.36
CA SER A 154 17.84 -10.41 12.19
C SER A 154 16.37 -9.94 12.28
N ALA A 155 16.17 -8.63 12.37
CA ALA A 155 14.82 -8.03 12.39
C ALA A 155 14.01 -8.47 11.16
N GLY A 156 14.64 -8.49 9.98
CA GLY A 156 13.99 -8.93 8.75
C GLY A 156 13.59 -10.40 8.75
N ASP A 157 14.41 -11.28 9.31
CA ASP A 157 14.10 -12.71 9.39
C ASP A 157 12.97 -12.97 10.41
N THR A 158 12.95 -12.26 11.54
CA THR A 158 11.85 -12.31 12.52
C THR A 158 10.52 -11.90 11.90
N LEU A 159 10.52 -10.84 11.10
CA LEU A 159 9.33 -10.40 10.37
C LEU A 159 8.82 -11.45 9.40
N ILE A 160 9.69 -12.03 8.58
CA ILE A 160 9.30 -13.08 7.63
C ILE A 160 8.72 -14.29 8.34
N MET A 161 9.31 -14.74 9.46
CA MET A 161 8.76 -15.83 10.27
C MET A 161 7.39 -15.49 10.84
N ALA A 162 7.19 -14.26 11.31
CA ALA A 162 5.87 -13.78 11.73
C ALA A 162 4.86 -13.80 10.57
N GLY A 163 5.25 -13.39 9.37
CA GLY A 163 4.42 -13.46 8.18
C GLY A 163 4.05 -14.88 7.77
N MET A 164 4.99 -15.82 7.84
CA MET A 164 4.71 -17.24 7.64
C MET A 164 3.63 -17.74 8.62
N ALA A 165 3.80 -17.44 9.91
CA ALA A 165 2.83 -17.81 10.93
C ALA A 165 1.45 -17.19 10.65
N MET A 166 1.38 -15.89 10.33
CA MET A 166 0.13 -15.20 10.00
C MET A 166 -0.54 -15.79 8.75
N SER A 167 0.25 -16.16 7.73
CA SER A 167 -0.24 -16.77 6.50
C SER A 167 -0.86 -18.15 6.75
N LEU A 168 -0.25 -18.96 7.62
CA LEU A 168 -0.80 -20.25 8.04
C LEU A 168 -2.06 -20.10 8.91
N VAL A 169 -2.07 -19.12 9.83
CA VAL A 169 -3.25 -18.80 10.64
C VAL A 169 -4.39 -18.31 9.73
N LEU A 170 -4.12 -17.44 8.76
CA LEU A 170 -5.09 -17.03 7.76
C LEU A 170 -5.64 -18.24 7.00
N THR A 171 -4.78 -19.13 6.52
CA THR A 171 -5.19 -20.37 5.84
C THR A 171 -6.14 -21.21 6.69
N ALA A 172 -5.76 -21.48 7.94
CA ALA A 172 -6.62 -22.22 8.87
C ALA A 172 -7.96 -21.50 9.11
N TYR A 173 -7.92 -20.17 9.19
CA TYR A 173 -9.10 -19.35 9.41
C TYR A 173 -10.08 -19.37 8.23
N THR A 174 -9.59 -19.54 6.99
CA THR A 174 -10.47 -19.62 5.80
C THR A 174 -11.49 -20.75 5.88
N PHE A 175 -11.17 -21.86 6.55
CA PHE A 175 -12.12 -22.97 6.74
C PHE A 175 -13.29 -22.64 7.68
N THR A 176 -13.19 -21.56 8.41
CA THR A 176 -14.30 -21.05 9.25
C THR A 176 -15.21 -20.09 8.51
N LEU A 177 -14.80 -19.58 7.34
CA LEU A 177 -15.56 -18.58 6.58
C LEU A 177 -16.77 -19.21 5.89
N PRO A 178 -17.83 -18.42 5.64
CA PRO A 178 -19.00 -18.89 4.89
C PRO A 178 -18.62 -19.20 3.44
N ASP A 179 -19.35 -20.12 2.83
CA ASP A 179 -19.13 -20.48 1.44
C ASP A 179 -19.42 -19.30 0.51
N THR A 180 -18.47 -19.01 -0.37
CA THR A 180 -18.55 -17.92 -1.33
C THR A 180 -18.26 -18.50 -2.72
N PRO A 181 -19.30 -19.09 -3.37
CA PRO A 181 -19.14 -19.78 -4.65
C PRO A 181 -18.67 -18.81 -5.74
N PRO A 182 -17.98 -19.33 -6.77
CA PRO A 182 -17.51 -18.51 -7.87
C PRO A 182 -18.68 -17.88 -8.62
N ARG A 183 -18.57 -16.62 -8.96
CA ARG A 183 -19.54 -15.93 -9.81
C ARG A 183 -19.19 -16.23 -11.26
N HIS A 184 -19.92 -17.10 -11.92
CA HIS A 184 -19.77 -17.44 -13.34
C HIS A 184 -20.16 -16.27 -14.28
N THR A 185 -19.80 -15.05 -13.94
CA THR A 185 -20.02 -13.91 -14.81
C THR A 185 -18.96 -13.89 -15.90
N SER A 186 -19.39 -13.84 -17.16
CA SER A 186 -18.53 -13.67 -18.33
C SER A 186 -17.96 -12.23 -18.37
N VAL A 187 -17.13 -11.88 -17.40
CA VAL A 187 -16.43 -10.60 -17.46
C VAL A 187 -15.42 -10.68 -18.59
N SER A 188 -15.59 -9.83 -19.59
CA SER A 188 -14.69 -9.71 -20.72
C SER A 188 -13.27 -9.37 -20.24
N TRP A 189 -12.25 -9.98 -20.84
CA TRP A 189 -10.84 -9.60 -20.64
C TRP A 189 -10.58 -8.12 -20.96
N LEU A 190 -11.47 -7.51 -21.75
CA LEU A 190 -11.44 -6.11 -22.14
C LEU A 190 -12.21 -5.18 -21.19
N ALA A 191 -12.76 -5.70 -20.09
CA ALA A 191 -13.56 -4.93 -19.14
C ALA A 191 -12.85 -3.65 -18.62
N PRO A 192 -11.53 -3.64 -18.32
CA PRO A 192 -10.83 -2.41 -17.98
C PRO A 192 -10.80 -1.38 -19.12
N ALA A 193 -10.64 -1.83 -20.36
CA ALA A 193 -10.64 -0.93 -21.54
C ALA A 193 -12.05 -0.35 -21.80
N GLU A 194 -13.09 -1.12 -21.54
CA GLU A 194 -14.46 -0.65 -21.63
C GLU A 194 -14.79 0.37 -20.52
N ALA A 195 -14.29 0.14 -19.31
CA ALA A 195 -14.38 1.09 -18.20
C ALA A 195 -13.71 2.45 -18.57
N VAL A 196 -12.52 2.42 -19.19
CA VAL A 196 -11.87 3.66 -19.68
C VAL A 196 -12.77 4.40 -20.64
N LYS A 197 -13.37 3.72 -21.64
CA LYS A 197 -14.24 4.37 -22.64
C LYS A 197 -15.47 5.02 -22.04
N ARG A 198 -16.07 4.38 -21.02
CA ARG A 198 -17.29 4.89 -20.37
C ARG A 198 -17.02 5.97 -19.34
N LEU A 199 -15.85 5.93 -18.68
CA LEU A 199 -15.44 6.93 -17.70
C LEU A 199 -14.71 8.12 -18.35
N ALA A 200 -14.39 8.05 -19.65
CA ALA A 200 -13.59 9.03 -20.37
C ALA A 200 -14.14 10.45 -20.21
N GLY A 201 -13.30 11.36 -19.76
CA GLY A 201 -13.58 12.76 -19.56
C GLY A 201 -12.35 13.47 -19.00
N VAL A 202 -12.33 14.79 -19.05
CA VAL A 202 -11.17 15.56 -18.56
C VAL A 202 -10.88 15.27 -17.09
N SER A 203 -11.92 15.24 -16.25
CA SER A 203 -11.76 14.95 -14.83
C SER A 203 -11.23 13.52 -14.59
N PHE A 204 -11.71 12.54 -15.35
CA PHE A 204 -11.23 11.16 -15.21
C PHE A 204 -9.75 11.03 -15.61
N PHE A 205 -9.35 11.58 -16.75
CA PHE A 205 -7.94 11.52 -17.18
C PHE A 205 -7.02 12.32 -16.26
N THR A 206 -7.48 13.47 -15.76
CA THR A 206 -6.75 14.24 -14.74
C THR A 206 -6.56 13.43 -13.47
N PHE A 207 -7.63 12.81 -12.98
CA PHE A 207 -7.57 11.92 -11.82
C PHE A 207 -6.62 10.74 -12.05
N ALA A 208 -6.73 10.04 -13.17
CA ALA A 208 -5.89 8.89 -13.50
C ALA A 208 -4.40 9.27 -13.57
N ALA A 209 -4.07 10.41 -14.22
CA ALA A 209 -2.71 10.92 -14.28
C ALA A 209 -2.18 11.31 -12.88
N CYS A 210 -2.99 11.98 -12.06
CA CYS A 210 -2.62 12.32 -10.69
C CYS A 210 -2.48 11.07 -9.81
N MET A 211 -3.29 10.04 -10.00
CA MET A 211 -3.19 8.77 -9.29
C MET A 211 -1.91 8.02 -9.65
N ALA A 212 -1.59 7.91 -10.95
CA ALA A 212 -0.33 7.33 -11.39
C ALA A 212 0.88 8.11 -10.85
N GLY A 213 0.84 9.44 -10.93
CA GLY A 213 1.89 10.30 -10.39
C GLY A 213 2.03 10.23 -8.87
N PHE A 214 0.91 10.13 -8.14
CA PHE A 214 0.92 9.90 -6.69
C PHE A 214 1.64 8.61 -6.34
N CYS A 215 1.28 7.51 -7.03
CA CYS A 215 1.91 6.21 -6.83
C CYS A 215 3.39 6.19 -7.29
N LEU A 216 3.75 7.02 -8.28
CA LEU A 216 5.15 7.21 -8.66
C LEU A 216 5.98 7.87 -7.54
N ILE A 217 5.38 8.77 -6.76
CA ILE A 217 6.08 9.45 -5.65
C ILE A 217 6.03 8.59 -4.37
N GLN A 218 5.07 7.70 -4.22
CA GLN A 218 4.84 6.92 -2.99
C GLN A 218 6.09 6.14 -2.51
N PRO A 219 6.92 5.51 -3.37
CA PRO A 219 8.16 4.87 -2.95
C PRO A 219 9.17 5.78 -2.25
N PHE A 220 9.17 7.09 -2.55
CA PHE A 220 10.04 8.06 -1.88
C PHE A 220 9.77 8.08 -0.36
N ALA A 221 8.51 8.05 0.05
CA ALA A 221 8.16 7.98 1.46
C ALA A 221 8.28 6.55 2.01
N ILE A 222 7.76 5.54 1.32
CA ILE A 222 7.73 4.15 1.84
C ILE A 222 9.13 3.58 2.03
N GLN A 223 10.07 3.85 1.12
CA GLN A 223 11.45 3.38 1.23
C GLN A 223 12.36 4.39 1.92
N GLY A 224 12.20 5.66 1.60
CA GLY A 224 13.10 6.71 2.09
C GLY A 224 12.89 7.06 3.56
N THR A 225 11.63 7.13 4.04
CA THR A 225 11.36 7.53 5.42
C THR A 225 11.93 6.54 6.46
N PRO A 226 11.77 5.21 6.31
CA PRO A 226 12.40 4.27 7.24
C PRO A 226 13.91 4.37 7.28
N LEU A 227 14.56 4.57 6.11
CA LEU A 227 16.01 4.75 6.02
C LEU A 227 16.44 6.01 6.77
N LEU A 228 15.84 7.17 6.43
CA LEU A 228 16.16 8.45 7.09
C LEU A 228 15.92 8.37 8.60
N LEU A 229 14.78 7.80 9.02
CA LEU A 229 14.46 7.70 10.46
C LEU A 229 15.42 6.77 11.17
N ASN A 230 15.81 5.63 10.56
CA ASN A 230 16.79 4.71 11.15
C ASN A 230 18.11 5.42 11.44
N ASP A 231 18.63 6.12 10.45
CA ASP A 231 19.92 6.80 10.55
C ASP A 231 19.90 7.88 11.65
N LEU A 232 18.82 8.69 11.68
CA LEU A 232 18.63 9.69 12.74
C LEU A 232 18.50 9.08 14.14
N LEU A 233 17.83 7.91 14.25
CA LEU A 233 17.71 7.22 15.53
C LEU A 233 19.03 6.56 15.94
N GLU A 234 19.84 6.07 15.00
CA GLU A 234 21.17 5.53 15.30
C GLU A 234 22.08 6.61 15.86
N ASP A 235 22.02 7.81 15.32
CA ASP A 235 22.80 8.95 15.80
C ASP A 235 22.37 9.41 17.20
N GLU A 236 21.06 9.44 17.49
CA GLU A 236 20.55 9.90 18.79
C GLU A 236 20.53 8.82 19.86
N TRP A 237 20.15 7.57 19.53
CA TRP A 237 19.86 6.48 20.47
C TRP A 237 20.76 5.26 20.29
N GLY A 238 21.69 5.31 19.34
CA GLY A 238 22.55 4.19 18.96
C GLY A 238 21.81 3.08 18.21
N ALA A 239 22.56 2.19 17.56
CA ALA A 239 22.02 1.14 16.68
C ALA A 239 20.97 0.23 17.36
N ARG A 240 21.11 -0.05 18.66
CA ARG A 240 20.14 -0.83 19.41
C ARG A 240 18.83 -0.06 19.62
N GLY A 241 18.92 1.23 19.97
CA GLY A 241 17.75 2.09 20.15
C GLY A 241 16.98 2.24 18.84
N ALA A 242 17.67 2.52 17.74
CA ALA A 242 17.08 2.61 16.41
C ALA A 242 16.34 1.32 16.04
N ARG A 243 16.97 0.16 16.17
CA ARG A 243 16.38 -1.14 15.83
C ARG A 243 15.10 -1.44 16.61
N VAL A 244 15.05 -1.10 17.89
CA VAL A 244 13.90 -1.34 18.76
C VAL A 244 12.76 -0.37 18.45
N TRP A 245 13.05 0.92 18.30
CA TRP A 245 12.02 1.95 18.24
C TRP A 245 11.55 2.30 16.81
N LEU A 246 12.35 2.03 15.78
CA LEU A 246 11.96 2.32 14.40
C LEU A 246 10.61 1.69 14.01
N PRO A 247 10.35 0.36 14.23
CA PRO A 247 9.10 -0.26 13.78
C PRO A 247 7.85 0.36 14.41
N PRO A 248 7.76 0.59 15.74
CA PRO A 248 6.59 1.23 16.34
C PRO A 248 6.43 2.70 15.93
N LEU A 249 7.52 3.44 15.75
CA LEU A 249 7.44 4.85 15.31
C LEU A 249 6.85 4.98 13.91
N LEU A 250 7.16 4.07 12.99
CA LEU A 250 6.55 4.05 11.66
C LEU A 250 5.03 3.87 11.72
N THR A 251 4.46 3.26 12.76
CA THR A 251 3.01 3.08 12.89
C THR A 251 2.24 4.37 13.19
N ILE A 252 2.93 5.48 13.51
CA ILE A 252 2.31 6.81 13.63
C ILE A 252 1.54 7.17 12.35
N ALA A 253 2.06 6.79 11.18
CA ALA A 253 1.39 7.00 9.91
C ALA A 253 0.03 6.29 9.83
N GLN A 254 -0.05 5.03 10.31
CA GLN A 254 -1.28 4.24 10.32
C GLN A 254 -2.29 4.76 11.36
N VAL A 255 -1.82 5.23 12.51
CA VAL A 255 -2.70 5.88 13.51
C VAL A 255 -3.33 7.14 12.91
N SER A 256 -2.55 7.95 12.21
CA SER A 256 -3.04 9.11 11.47
C SER A 256 -4.06 8.72 10.39
N GLU A 257 -3.78 7.64 9.64
CA GLU A 257 -4.69 7.10 8.62
C GLU A 257 -6.03 6.69 9.22
N ILE A 258 -6.02 5.88 10.28
CA ILE A 258 -7.24 5.42 10.98
C ILE A 258 -8.06 6.62 11.44
N THR A 259 -7.42 7.63 12.03
CA THR A 259 -8.08 8.84 12.51
C THR A 259 -8.75 9.59 11.36
N CYS A 260 -8.05 9.78 10.24
CA CYS A 260 -8.60 10.48 9.08
C CYS A 260 -9.68 9.67 8.36
N LEU A 261 -9.58 8.33 8.32
CA LEU A 261 -10.63 7.46 7.80
C LEU A 261 -11.92 7.58 8.60
N ALA A 262 -11.84 7.66 9.92
CA ALA A 262 -13.01 7.93 10.78
C ALA A 262 -13.64 9.30 10.49
N LEU A 263 -12.85 10.27 10.05
CA LEU A 263 -13.28 11.61 9.68
C LEU A 263 -13.66 11.75 8.19
N LEU A 264 -13.60 10.67 7.39
CA LEU A 264 -13.90 10.70 5.95
C LEU A 264 -15.26 11.37 5.62
N PRO A 265 -16.38 11.09 6.35
CA PRO A 265 -17.63 11.78 6.09
C PRO A 265 -17.53 13.30 6.27
N ALA A 266 -16.75 13.77 7.24
CA ALA A 266 -16.53 15.20 7.47
C ALA A 266 -15.71 15.84 6.33
N PHE A 267 -14.70 15.13 5.80
CA PHE A 267 -13.95 15.57 4.62
C PHE A 267 -14.88 15.74 3.42
N LEU A 268 -15.68 14.71 3.12
CA LEU A 268 -16.60 14.74 1.98
C LEU A 268 -17.69 15.80 2.12
N ASN A 269 -18.28 15.97 3.32
CA ASN A 269 -19.34 16.92 3.56
C ASN A 269 -18.86 18.39 3.53
N ARG A 270 -17.63 18.67 4.00
CA ARG A 270 -17.12 20.05 4.10
C ARG A 270 -16.31 20.47 2.87
N LEU A 271 -15.53 19.59 2.30
CA LEU A 271 -14.58 19.90 1.23
C LEU A 271 -15.02 19.33 -0.13
N GLY A 272 -15.98 18.38 -0.13
CA GLY A 272 -16.32 17.62 -1.32
C GLY A 272 -15.16 16.72 -1.79
N GLN A 273 -15.38 16.00 -2.89
CA GLN A 273 -14.35 15.11 -3.46
C GLN A 273 -13.11 15.88 -3.90
N ARG A 274 -13.30 16.98 -4.64
CA ARG A 274 -12.20 17.82 -5.15
C ARG A 274 -11.36 18.44 -4.04
N GLY A 275 -12.00 19.06 -3.06
CA GLY A 275 -11.29 19.71 -1.95
C GLY A 275 -10.53 18.72 -1.09
N SER A 276 -11.10 17.53 -0.84
CA SER A 276 -10.43 16.46 -0.10
C SER A 276 -9.18 15.94 -0.83
N MET A 277 -9.27 15.73 -2.15
CA MET A 277 -8.12 15.30 -2.95
C MET A 277 -7.01 16.37 -3.01
N LEU A 278 -7.37 17.65 -3.15
CA LEU A 278 -6.42 18.75 -3.11
C LEU A 278 -5.73 18.84 -1.74
N LEU A 279 -6.47 18.69 -0.64
CA LEU A 279 -5.89 18.63 0.70
C LEU A 279 -4.90 17.47 0.82
N GLY A 280 -5.26 16.27 0.31
CA GLY A 280 -4.37 15.11 0.31
C GLY A 280 -3.05 15.37 -0.40
N LEU A 281 -3.08 15.92 -1.63
CA LEU A 281 -1.86 16.24 -2.38
C LEU A 281 -1.08 17.42 -1.78
N ALA A 282 -1.76 18.45 -1.24
CA ALA A 282 -1.08 19.55 -0.55
C ALA A 282 -0.33 19.06 0.70
N THR A 283 -0.97 18.16 1.47
CA THR A 283 -0.32 17.50 2.61
C THR A 283 0.86 16.64 2.17
N TRP A 284 0.74 15.98 1.01
CA TRP A 284 1.85 15.20 0.44
C TRP A 284 3.06 16.07 0.08
N CYS A 285 2.83 17.23 -0.54
CA CYS A 285 3.89 18.23 -0.76
C CYS A 285 4.55 18.66 0.56
N LEU A 286 3.76 18.91 1.59
CA LEU A 286 4.25 19.32 2.90
C LEU A 286 5.13 18.23 3.54
N ILE A 287 4.66 16.95 3.53
CA ILE A 287 5.42 15.81 4.06
C ILE A 287 6.79 15.71 3.37
N LEU A 288 6.81 15.66 2.05
CA LEU A 288 8.06 15.53 1.29
C LEU A 288 8.97 16.76 1.45
N GLY A 289 8.37 17.95 1.55
CA GLY A 289 9.11 19.19 1.89
C GLY A 289 9.74 19.12 3.28
N MET A 290 9.03 18.59 4.28
CA MET A 290 9.59 18.37 5.63
C MET A 290 10.72 17.36 5.62
N LEU A 291 10.56 16.23 4.93
CA LEU A 291 11.58 15.19 4.79
C LEU A 291 12.82 15.71 4.03
N SER A 292 12.65 16.62 3.07
CA SER A 292 13.75 17.24 2.34
C SER A 292 14.61 18.19 3.18
N MET A 293 14.09 18.65 4.33
CA MET A 293 14.87 19.47 5.26
C MET A 293 15.87 18.64 6.06
N GLY A 294 15.71 17.33 6.12
CA GLY A 294 16.60 16.40 6.82
C GLY A 294 16.69 16.62 8.34
N GLY A 295 17.61 15.94 8.95
CA GLY A 295 18.31 16.35 10.17
C GLY A 295 17.61 16.23 11.53
N LYS A 296 16.29 15.94 11.65
CA LYS A 296 15.65 15.88 12.99
C LYS A 296 14.55 14.84 13.10
N VAL A 297 14.66 13.93 14.07
CA VAL A 297 13.68 12.87 14.35
C VAL A 297 12.25 13.42 14.47
N TRP A 298 12.04 14.51 15.24
CA TRP A 298 10.69 15.06 15.45
C TRP A 298 10.03 15.54 14.13
N LEU A 299 10.80 15.98 13.15
CA LEU A 299 10.29 16.44 11.85
C LEU A 299 9.78 15.24 11.03
N VAL A 300 10.51 14.13 11.06
CA VAL A 300 10.09 12.86 10.44
C VAL A 300 8.83 12.32 11.13
N LEU A 301 8.78 12.33 12.46
CA LEU A 301 7.59 11.88 13.21
C LEU A 301 6.36 12.74 12.91
N LEU A 302 6.53 14.06 12.78
CA LEU A 302 5.45 14.95 12.38
C LEU A 302 4.98 14.65 10.95
N SER A 303 5.90 14.37 10.03
CA SER A 303 5.56 13.96 8.65
C SER A 303 4.75 12.67 8.62
N LEU A 304 5.10 11.67 9.44
CA LEU A 304 4.31 10.44 9.61
C LEU A 304 2.91 10.74 10.15
N GLY A 305 2.80 11.65 11.13
CA GLY A 305 1.51 12.09 11.67
C GLY A 305 0.59 12.77 10.66
N LEU A 306 1.13 13.31 9.58
CA LEU A 306 0.37 13.92 8.48
C LEU A 306 -0.03 12.93 7.37
N ASN A 307 0.33 11.65 7.45
CA ASN A 307 0.03 10.68 6.40
C ASN A 307 -1.48 10.42 6.21
N GLY A 308 -2.28 10.54 7.28
CA GLY A 308 -3.72 10.29 7.24
C GLY A 308 -4.49 11.11 6.21
N PRO A 309 -4.37 12.46 6.18
CA PRO A 309 -4.98 13.29 5.14
C PRO A 309 -4.56 12.91 3.72
N VAL A 310 -3.33 12.43 3.52
CA VAL A 310 -2.83 12.00 2.20
C VAL A 310 -3.60 10.75 1.72
N ILE A 311 -3.58 9.70 2.53
CA ILE A 311 -4.23 8.43 2.16
C ILE A 311 -5.74 8.60 2.08
N THR A 312 -6.36 9.19 3.10
CA THR A 312 -7.82 9.37 3.14
C THR A 312 -8.28 10.37 2.08
N GLY A 313 -7.63 11.53 2.00
CA GLY A 313 -8.04 12.62 1.11
C GLY A 313 -7.80 12.34 -0.36
N PHE A 314 -6.74 11.63 -0.72
CA PHE A 314 -6.44 11.36 -2.12
C PHE A 314 -6.79 9.92 -2.55
N LEU A 315 -6.25 8.89 -1.90
CA LEU A 315 -6.47 7.50 -2.32
C LEU A 315 -7.91 7.05 -2.07
N VAL A 316 -8.43 7.23 -0.84
CA VAL A 316 -9.75 6.71 -0.48
C VAL A 316 -10.86 7.54 -1.14
N VAL A 317 -10.75 8.87 -1.14
CA VAL A 317 -11.70 9.73 -1.87
C VAL A 317 -11.63 9.47 -3.38
N GLY A 318 -10.45 9.12 -3.92
CA GLY A 318 -10.30 8.68 -5.31
C GLY A 318 -11.08 7.40 -5.62
N GLN A 319 -11.06 6.42 -4.71
CA GLN A 319 -11.90 5.21 -4.83
C GLN A 319 -13.39 5.55 -4.78
N VAL A 320 -13.79 6.45 -3.88
CA VAL A 320 -15.19 6.93 -3.78
C VAL A 320 -15.60 7.62 -5.08
N TYR A 321 -14.78 8.52 -5.61
CA TYR A 321 -15.03 9.19 -6.90
C TYR A 321 -15.24 8.19 -8.02
N LEU A 322 -14.34 7.23 -8.15
CA LEU A 322 -14.40 6.24 -9.23
C LEU A 322 -15.64 5.35 -9.09
N ASN A 323 -15.98 4.95 -7.86
CA ASN A 323 -17.16 4.14 -7.58
C ASN A 323 -18.47 4.89 -7.81
N SER A 324 -18.52 6.20 -7.58
CA SER A 324 -19.70 7.04 -7.86
C SER A 324 -19.96 7.23 -9.35
N ARG A 325 -18.90 7.19 -10.20
CA ARG A 325 -19.00 7.31 -11.66
C ARG A 325 -19.26 5.98 -12.37
N ALA A 326 -18.97 4.86 -11.72
CA ALA A 326 -19.16 3.53 -12.28
C ALA A 326 -20.52 2.96 -11.87
N HIS A 327 -21.38 2.65 -12.84
CA HIS A 327 -22.70 2.08 -12.63
C HIS A 327 -22.71 0.56 -12.86
N GLY A 328 -23.47 -0.18 -12.05
CA GLY A 328 -23.72 -1.62 -12.25
C GLY A 328 -22.45 -2.46 -12.36
N ASP A 329 -22.32 -3.18 -13.46
CA ASP A 329 -21.22 -4.13 -13.73
C ASP A 329 -19.85 -3.49 -13.92
N LEU A 330 -19.80 -2.15 -14.13
CA LEU A 330 -18.56 -1.42 -14.32
C LEU A 330 -17.79 -1.14 -13.02
N LYS A 331 -18.41 -1.24 -11.84
CA LYS A 331 -17.75 -0.95 -10.56
C LYS A 331 -16.49 -1.79 -10.35
N ALA A 332 -16.58 -3.10 -10.59
CA ALA A 332 -15.43 -4.00 -10.45
C ALA A 332 -14.34 -3.69 -11.47
N SER A 333 -14.73 -3.40 -12.73
CA SER A 333 -13.79 -3.04 -13.80
C SER A 333 -13.10 -1.70 -13.54
N ALA A 334 -13.81 -0.72 -12.99
CA ALA A 334 -13.25 0.57 -12.61
C ALA A 334 -12.24 0.44 -11.45
N GLN A 335 -12.54 -0.39 -10.44
CA GLN A 335 -11.60 -0.66 -9.36
C GLN A 335 -10.36 -1.41 -9.86
N SER A 336 -10.52 -2.40 -10.74
CA SER A 336 -9.38 -3.12 -11.32
C SER A 336 -8.50 -2.21 -12.20
N LEU A 337 -9.11 -1.29 -12.96
CA LEU A 337 -8.38 -0.24 -13.69
C LEU A 337 -7.58 0.65 -12.75
N MET A 338 -8.14 1.02 -11.60
CA MET A 338 -7.43 1.81 -10.60
C MET A 338 -6.19 1.08 -10.08
N PHE A 339 -6.28 -0.22 -9.78
CA PHE A 339 -5.11 -1.03 -9.39
C PHE A 339 -4.03 -1.04 -10.49
N SER A 340 -4.42 -1.15 -11.75
CA SER A 340 -3.46 -1.10 -12.87
C SER A 340 -2.77 0.26 -12.99
N ILE A 341 -3.52 1.37 -12.82
CA ILE A 341 -2.95 2.73 -12.80
C ILE A 341 -1.99 2.90 -11.64
N GLN A 342 -2.38 2.47 -10.44
CA GLN A 342 -1.54 2.51 -9.24
C GLN A 342 -0.28 1.66 -9.41
N GLY A 343 -0.43 0.43 -9.91
CA GLY A 343 0.68 -0.49 -10.15
C GLY A 343 1.71 0.09 -11.12
N THR A 344 1.25 0.71 -12.21
CA THR A 344 2.13 1.38 -13.18
C THR A 344 2.92 2.52 -12.51
N GLY A 345 2.25 3.36 -11.72
CA GLY A 345 2.89 4.42 -10.96
C GLY A 345 3.93 3.87 -9.98
N LEU A 346 3.58 2.80 -9.24
CA LEU A 346 4.50 2.16 -8.28
C LEU A 346 5.76 1.59 -8.96
N VAL A 347 5.62 0.88 -10.08
CA VAL A 347 6.78 0.37 -10.83
C VAL A 347 7.70 1.50 -11.23
N CYS A 348 7.16 2.52 -11.91
CA CYS A 348 7.95 3.68 -12.33
C CYS A 348 8.58 4.40 -11.13
N GLY A 349 7.85 4.51 -10.02
CA GLY A 349 8.29 5.19 -8.82
C GLY A 349 9.42 4.46 -8.10
N HIS A 350 9.36 3.14 -7.97
CA HIS A 350 10.44 2.36 -7.37
C HIS A 350 11.72 2.45 -8.22
N LEU A 351 11.58 2.36 -9.55
CA LEU A 351 12.72 2.49 -10.47
C LEU A 351 13.31 3.90 -10.43
N LEU A 352 12.48 4.95 -10.41
CA LEU A 352 12.93 6.34 -10.30
C LEU A 352 13.67 6.58 -8.96
N PHE A 353 13.09 6.13 -7.85
CA PHE A 353 13.72 6.25 -6.53
C PHE A 353 15.08 5.55 -6.48
N GLY A 354 15.16 4.32 -7.04
CA GLY A 354 16.41 3.56 -7.12
C GLY A 354 17.46 4.24 -8.01
N ALA A 355 17.05 4.80 -9.15
CA ALA A 355 17.96 5.53 -10.05
C ALA A 355 18.52 6.79 -9.37
N LEU A 356 17.66 7.59 -8.71
CA LEU A 356 18.09 8.78 -7.98
C LEU A 356 19.07 8.44 -6.85
N ARG A 357 18.85 7.34 -6.12
CA ARG A 357 19.78 6.88 -5.09
C ARG A 357 21.10 6.34 -5.65
N ALA A 358 21.09 5.73 -6.83
CA ALA A 358 22.30 5.17 -7.44
C ALA A 358 23.26 6.25 -7.96
N GLU A 359 22.73 7.44 -8.31
CA GLU A 359 23.53 8.57 -8.82
C GLU A 359 24.15 9.42 -7.70
N THR A 360 23.66 9.28 -6.47
CA THR A 360 24.18 10.01 -5.31
C THR A 360 25.36 9.26 -4.69
N PRO A 361 26.54 9.91 -4.50
CA PRO A 361 27.72 9.23 -3.95
C PRO A 361 27.46 8.79 -2.51
N PRO A 362 28.05 7.64 -2.06
CA PRO A 362 27.95 7.20 -0.69
C PRO A 362 28.73 8.16 0.22
N GLY A 363 28.04 8.97 0.95
CA GLY A 363 28.66 10.00 1.79
C GLY A 363 27.69 10.64 2.76
N GLY A 364 27.20 9.86 3.72
CA GLY A 364 26.50 10.41 4.90
C GLY A 364 25.11 11.00 4.64
N LEU A 365 24.30 10.90 5.65
CA LEU A 365 22.92 11.35 5.80
C LEU A 365 22.59 12.77 5.35
N ASP A 366 23.59 13.64 5.27
CA ASP A 366 23.38 15.09 5.09
C ASP A 366 23.13 15.50 3.63
N GLY A 367 23.20 14.59 2.63
CA GLY A 367 23.14 14.96 1.22
C GLY A 367 22.18 14.16 0.31
N GLU A 368 22.01 12.86 0.52
CA GLU A 368 21.33 11.99 -0.48
C GLU A 368 19.81 12.00 -0.39
N LEU A 369 19.24 11.53 0.73
CA LEU A 369 17.80 11.40 0.91
C LEU A 369 17.06 12.74 0.90
N PRO A 370 17.56 13.82 1.55
CA PRO A 370 16.93 15.15 1.46
C PRO A 370 16.74 15.65 0.04
N GLY A 371 17.74 15.48 -0.83
CA GLY A 371 17.66 15.85 -2.24
C GLY A 371 16.60 15.04 -3.00
N VAL A 372 16.53 13.75 -2.76
CA VAL A 372 15.51 12.86 -3.35
C VAL A 372 14.11 13.27 -2.90
N PHE A 373 13.91 13.57 -1.62
CA PHE A 373 12.63 14.07 -1.11
C PHE A 373 12.25 15.44 -1.70
N ALA A 374 13.22 16.32 -1.95
CA ALA A 374 12.96 17.60 -2.61
C ALA A 374 12.42 17.43 -4.04
N ILE A 375 12.98 16.48 -4.80
CA ILE A 375 12.45 16.11 -6.14
C ILE A 375 11.01 15.58 -5.99
N GLY A 376 10.77 14.70 -5.04
CA GLY A 376 9.43 14.18 -4.73
C GLY A 376 8.44 15.30 -4.39
N ALA A 377 8.84 16.29 -3.59
CA ALA A 377 8.02 17.46 -3.25
C ALA A 377 7.67 18.29 -4.48
N GLY A 378 8.64 18.51 -5.38
CA GLY A 378 8.41 19.21 -6.65
C GLY A 378 7.40 18.47 -7.54
N LEU A 379 7.53 17.15 -7.66
CA LEU A 379 6.58 16.32 -8.40
C LEU A 379 5.18 16.37 -7.75
N ALA A 380 5.07 16.28 -6.43
CA ALA A 380 3.80 16.37 -5.72
C ALA A 380 3.13 17.74 -5.93
N PHE A 381 3.92 18.81 -5.95
CA PHE A 381 3.42 20.16 -6.26
C PHE A 381 2.89 20.25 -7.70
N ALA A 382 3.58 19.67 -8.67
CA ALA A 382 3.09 19.59 -10.05
C ALA A 382 1.76 18.83 -10.14
N LEU A 383 1.61 17.69 -9.44
CA LEU A 383 0.34 16.94 -9.37
C LEU A 383 -0.77 17.77 -8.72
N LEU A 384 -0.47 18.52 -7.65
CA LEU A 384 -1.43 19.41 -7.02
C LEU A 384 -1.94 20.48 -8.00
N ALA A 385 -1.05 21.09 -8.79
CA ALA A 385 -1.40 22.07 -9.81
C ALA A 385 -2.25 21.44 -10.94
N ILE A 386 -1.89 20.23 -11.42
CA ILE A 386 -2.64 19.49 -12.43
C ILE A 386 -4.05 19.17 -11.92
N LEU A 387 -4.17 18.65 -10.69
CA LEU A 387 -5.47 18.32 -10.10
C LEU A 387 -6.32 19.59 -9.91
N TRP A 388 -5.72 20.67 -9.44
CA TRP A 388 -6.41 21.95 -9.24
C TRP A 388 -6.95 22.50 -10.56
N ALA A 389 -6.20 22.43 -11.64
CA ALA A 389 -6.60 22.95 -12.94
C ALA A 389 -7.62 22.07 -13.66
N GLY A 390 -7.43 20.73 -13.66
CA GLY A 390 -8.15 19.79 -14.54
C GLY A 390 -9.29 19.02 -13.88
N PHE A 391 -9.27 18.81 -12.56
CA PHE A 391 -10.26 17.97 -11.89
C PHE A 391 -11.49 18.77 -11.46
N ARG A 392 -12.64 18.54 -12.14
CA ARG A 392 -13.93 19.21 -11.90
C ARG A 392 -15.06 18.20 -11.99
N PRO A 393 -15.27 17.34 -11.00
CA PRO A 393 -16.21 16.20 -11.05
C PRO A 393 -17.67 16.65 -11.31
N ASP A 394 -18.09 17.82 -10.78
CA ASP A 394 -19.47 18.29 -10.89
C ASP A 394 -19.84 18.77 -12.31
N ARG A 395 -18.86 19.14 -13.14
CA ARG A 395 -19.11 19.56 -14.54
C ARG A 395 -19.32 18.38 -15.50
N ASP A 396 -18.74 17.21 -15.16
CA ASP A 396 -18.88 16.03 -16.01
C ASP A 396 -20.20 15.31 -15.73
N ALA A 397 -20.75 15.41 -14.49
CA ALA A 397 -22.07 14.87 -14.15
C ALA A 397 -23.23 15.59 -14.86
N LEU A 398 -23.05 16.87 -15.26
CA LEU A 398 -24.05 17.66 -15.98
C LEU A 398 -24.04 17.41 -17.51
N ARG A 399 -23.14 16.54 -18.02
CA ARG A 399 -23.06 16.20 -19.46
C ARG A 399 -23.68 14.84 -19.79
N ASP A 400 -23.95 14.05 -18.77
CA ASP A 400 -24.52 12.70 -18.90
C ASP A 400 -26.05 12.67 -18.71
N ASP A 401 -26.67 13.85 -18.38
CA ASP A 401 -28.13 14.13 -18.41
C ASP A 401 -28.50 14.88 -19.71
#